data_0b9be8f35d3970be983d891c482852cb
#
_entry.id   0b9be8f35d3970be983d891c482852cb
#
_cell.length_a   1.000
_cell.length_b   1.000
_cell.length_c   1.000
_cell.angle_alpha   90.00
_cell.angle_beta   90.00
_cell.angle_gamma   90.00
#
_symmetry.space_group_name_H-M   'P 1'
#
loop_
_entity.id
_entity.type
_entity.pdbx_description
1 polymer ?
#
loop_
_entity_poly.entity_id
_entity_poly.type
_entity_poly.pdbx_seq_one_letter_code
_entity_poly.pdbx_strand_id
1 'polypeptide(L)'
;MTGPNLPQEFKLINIREVWPGEAKDFTPWLADNLEALSEHLDIGELELDSTEVEVPGGRRLDILAKDADGRNWAVENQYGEADHDHLTRALAYAVGLECRAVIVVAESHRDEFVAVADEWNRYSEAYGPDGIRLFLVAIEAGRIGNSPPGYRFRLVAGPNEWKSETASGARPLSEADHIRYEERQRFWSGLGEEMGRTGTLSRPRVSRDNWASIVSRGPFSFQFSVTMASCRVELRVDSNDGEKNDELYDSLFEEREAIHKALGTSLEWIKNPAHRINRIYWEPDGACGYRTPPHEREAGYEVLVDAAHRFHDTLMPYVERLI
;
A
#
# COMPACT_ATOMS: atom_id res chain seq x y z
N MET A 1 30.49 31.64 0.87
CA MET A 1 30.51 30.57 1.88
C MET A 1 29.07 30.12 2.11
N THR A 2 28.60 29.16 1.38
CA THR A 2 27.31 28.53 1.63
C THR A 2 27.55 27.45 2.68
N GLY A 3 27.20 27.74 3.92
CA GLY A 3 27.29 26.78 5.02
C GLY A 3 26.31 25.62 4.79
N PRO A 4 26.63 24.40 5.25
CA PRO A 4 25.87 23.17 4.96
C PRO A 4 24.46 23.13 5.57
N ASN A 5 23.97 24.15 6.25
CA ASN A 5 22.71 24.18 7.00
C ASN A 5 21.80 25.38 6.67
N LEU A 6 21.97 26.06 5.54
CA LEU A 6 21.00 27.08 5.17
C LEU A 6 19.72 26.42 4.64
N PRO A 7 18.53 26.83 5.14
CA PRO A 7 17.26 26.31 4.65
C PRO A 7 17.12 26.64 3.15
N GLN A 8 16.66 25.65 2.38
CA GLN A 8 16.35 25.81 0.97
C GLN A 8 14.83 25.85 0.79
N GLU A 9 14.39 26.58 -0.23
CA GLU A 9 12.99 26.68 -0.56
C GLU A 9 12.45 25.33 -1.08
N PHE A 10 11.32 24.87 -0.53
CA PHE A 10 10.55 23.77 -1.08
C PHE A 10 9.69 24.30 -2.23
N LYS A 11 9.88 23.77 -3.44
CA LYS A 11 9.12 24.18 -4.63
C LYS A 11 8.15 23.10 -5.03
N LEU A 12 6.87 23.48 -5.15
CA LEU A 12 5.86 22.61 -5.74
C LEU A 12 6.19 22.35 -7.21
N ILE A 13 5.96 21.11 -7.64
CA ILE A 13 6.07 20.66 -9.02
C ILE A 13 4.76 20.04 -9.45
N ASN A 14 4.54 19.92 -10.76
CA ASN A 14 3.38 19.24 -11.29
C ASN A 14 3.46 17.75 -10.90
N ILE A 15 2.39 17.20 -10.33
CA ILE A 15 2.36 15.79 -9.91
C ILE A 15 2.60 14.82 -11.06
N ARG A 16 2.28 15.23 -12.30
CA ARG A 16 2.56 14.44 -13.52
C ARG A 16 4.05 14.35 -13.87
N GLU A 17 4.91 15.15 -13.25
CA GLU A 17 6.36 14.96 -13.34
C GLU A 17 6.83 13.78 -12.46
N VAL A 18 6.03 13.39 -11.47
CA VAL A 18 6.29 12.27 -10.56
C VAL A 18 5.51 11.02 -11.01
N TRP A 19 4.24 11.21 -11.34
CA TRP A 19 3.34 10.16 -11.84
C TRP A 19 2.75 10.60 -13.19
N PRO A 20 3.34 10.19 -14.33
CA PRO A 20 2.91 10.66 -15.64
C PRO A 20 1.47 10.28 -16.01
N GLY A 21 1.00 9.12 -15.56
CA GLY A 21 -0.35 8.60 -15.80
C GLY A 21 -1.11 8.32 -14.51
N GLU A 22 -2.38 8.74 -14.44
CA GLU A 22 -3.23 8.53 -13.26
C GLU A 22 -3.42 7.03 -12.99
N ALA A 23 -4.06 6.31 -13.91
CA ALA A 23 -4.38 4.90 -13.73
C ALA A 23 -3.17 3.95 -13.77
N LYS A 24 -2.06 4.36 -14.45
CA LYS A 24 -0.89 3.49 -14.62
C LYS A 24 0.22 3.73 -13.62
N ASP A 25 0.30 4.95 -13.08
CA ASP A 25 1.40 5.37 -12.22
C ASP A 25 0.90 5.79 -10.83
N PHE A 26 -0.10 6.69 -10.76
CA PHE A 26 -0.55 7.27 -9.49
C PHE A 26 -1.42 6.31 -8.69
N THR A 27 -2.45 5.70 -9.30
CA THR A 27 -3.34 4.76 -8.60
C THR A 27 -2.58 3.55 -8.03
N PRO A 28 -1.69 2.86 -8.79
CA PRO A 28 -0.86 1.79 -8.23
C PRO A 28 0.07 2.26 -7.12
N TRP A 29 0.68 3.45 -7.31
CA TRP A 29 1.51 4.03 -6.26
C TRP A 29 0.72 4.30 -4.98
N LEU A 30 -0.47 4.91 -5.10
CA LEU A 30 -1.32 5.21 -3.94
C LEU A 30 -1.75 3.92 -3.23
N ALA A 31 -2.10 2.87 -3.98
CA ALA A 31 -2.43 1.56 -3.44
C ALA A 31 -1.28 0.95 -2.64
N ASP A 32 -0.04 1.09 -3.12
CA ASP A 32 1.17 0.64 -2.43
C ASP A 32 1.57 1.51 -1.21
N ASN A 33 0.97 2.71 -1.09
CA ASN A 33 1.28 3.70 -0.05
C ASN A 33 0.07 4.07 0.83
N LEU A 34 -0.89 3.16 0.95
CA LEU A 34 -2.05 3.33 1.84
C LEU A 34 -1.62 3.55 3.30
N GLU A 35 -0.51 2.94 3.73
CA GLU A 35 0.07 3.18 5.06
C GLU A 35 0.41 4.66 5.26
N ALA A 36 1.15 5.28 4.32
CA ALA A 36 1.50 6.69 4.40
C ALA A 36 0.26 7.62 4.36
N LEU A 37 -0.77 7.25 3.58
CA LEU A 37 -2.04 7.97 3.56
C LEU A 37 -2.76 7.83 4.89
N SER A 38 -2.89 6.62 5.41
CA SER A 38 -3.61 6.35 6.65
C SER A 38 -2.90 6.92 7.88
N GLU A 39 -1.57 6.89 7.94
CA GLU A 39 -0.78 7.58 8.96
C GLU A 39 -1.02 9.09 8.94
N HIS A 40 -0.99 9.69 7.73
CA HIS A 40 -1.24 11.14 7.60
C HIS A 40 -2.64 11.53 8.06
N LEU A 41 -3.63 10.67 7.84
CA LEU A 41 -5.01 10.89 8.25
C LEU A 41 -5.29 10.48 9.70
N ASP A 42 -4.34 9.81 10.36
CA ASP A 42 -4.48 9.25 11.72
C ASP A 42 -5.73 8.36 11.88
N ILE A 43 -5.99 7.52 10.86
CA ILE A 43 -7.19 6.66 10.78
C ILE A 43 -6.94 5.19 11.12
N GLY A 44 -5.74 4.87 11.60
CA GLY A 44 -5.26 3.50 11.72
C GLY A 44 -4.81 2.96 10.36
N GLU A 45 -4.21 1.79 10.35
CA GLU A 45 -3.66 1.20 9.14
C GLU A 45 -4.76 0.73 8.18
N LEU A 46 -4.61 1.07 6.90
CA LEU A 46 -5.41 0.54 5.81
C LEU A 46 -4.60 -0.49 5.03
N GLU A 47 -5.17 -1.65 4.78
CA GLU A 47 -4.61 -2.69 3.92
C GLU A 47 -5.30 -2.70 2.57
N LEU A 48 -4.51 -2.83 1.51
CA LEU A 48 -5.05 -3.00 0.16
C LEU A 48 -5.84 -4.32 0.10
N ASP A 49 -7.09 -4.24 -0.35
CA ASP A 49 -7.88 -5.42 -0.70
C ASP A 49 -7.80 -5.66 -2.22
N SER A 50 -8.13 -4.65 -3.02
CA SER A 50 -8.09 -4.72 -4.48
C SER A 50 -8.06 -3.34 -5.14
N THR A 51 -7.64 -3.31 -6.40
CA THR A 51 -7.67 -2.11 -7.26
C THR A 51 -8.63 -2.32 -8.42
N GLU A 52 -9.10 -1.23 -9.05
CA GLU A 52 -9.98 -1.26 -10.22
C GLU A 52 -11.22 -2.14 -10.01
N VAL A 53 -11.86 -2.02 -8.84
CA VAL A 53 -12.99 -2.88 -8.41
C VAL A 53 -14.24 -2.57 -9.21
N GLU A 54 -14.74 -3.55 -9.94
CA GLU A 54 -15.99 -3.41 -10.68
C GLU A 54 -17.18 -3.27 -9.73
N VAL A 55 -17.99 -2.23 -9.97
CA VAL A 55 -19.22 -1.99 -9.21
C VAL A 55 -20.44 -2.06 -10.14
N PRO A 56 -21.65 -2.31 -9.62
CA PRO A 56 -22.85 -2.32 -10.41
C PRO A 56 -22.99 -1.06 -11.26
N GLY A 57 -23.14 -1.23 -12.58
CA GLY A 57 -23.19 -0.11 -13.55
C GLY A 57 -21.96 0.01 -14.46
N GLY A 58 -20.99 -0.93 -14.36
CA GLY A 58 -19.86 -1.03 -15.29
C GLY A 58 -18.78 0.03 -15.08
N ARG A 59 -18.76 0.68 -13.93
CA ARG A 59 -17.70 1.60 -13.48
C ARG A 59 -16.78 0.88 -12.49
N ARG A 60 -15.63 1.47 -12.19
CA ARG A 60 -14.63 0.90 -11.28
C ARG A 60 -14.27 1.90 -10.21
N LEU A 61 -14.13 1.40 -8.99
CA LEU A 61 -13.49 2.08 -7.89
C LEU A 61 -11.97 1.90 -8.03
N ASP A 62 -11.21 2.95 -7.86
CA ASP A 62 -9.75 2.91 -8.00
C ASP A 62 -9.10 1.96 -7.00
N ILE A 63 -9.40 2.10 -5.70
CA ILE A 63 -8.80 1.29 -4.64
C ILE A 63 -9.87 0.93 -3.59
N LEU A 64 -9.98 -0.35 -3.29
CA LEU A 64 -10.69 -0.87 -2.14
C LEU A 64 -9.66 -1.28 -1.08
N ALA A 65 -9.80 -0.74 0.12
CA ALA A 65 -8.95 -1.06 1.27
C ALA A 65 -9.77 -1.59 2.43
N LYS A 66 -9.10 -2.20 3.41
CA LYS A 66 -9.72 -2.66 4.67
C LYS A 66 -9.01 -2.08 5.88
N ASP A 67 -9.79 -1.70 6.89
CA ASP A 67 -9.25 -1.33 8.19
C ASP A 67 -8.97 -2.56 9.08
N ALA A 68 -8.47 -2.32 10.29
CA ALA A 68 -8.17 -3.37 11.26
C ALA A 68 -9.37 -4.24 11.63
N ASP A 69 -10.58 -3.72 11.54
CA ASP A 69 -11.83 -4.45 11.81
C ASP A 69 -12.32 -5.25 10.57
N GLY A 70 -11.61 -5.16 9.44
CA GLY A 70 -11.98 -5.79 8.18
C GLY A 70 -13.08 -5.03 7.41
N ARG A 71 -13.39 -3.78 7.79
CA ARG A 71 -14.41 -2.96 7.13
C ARG A 71 -13.83 -2.29 5.90
N ASN A 72 -14.62 -2.21 4.85
CA ASN A 72 -14.23 -1.63 3.57
C ASN A 72 -14.05 -0.11 3.66
N TRP A 73 -13.05 0.38 2.95
CA TRP A 73 -12.76 1.79 2.69
C TRP A 73 -12.60 1.99 1.19
N ALA A 74 -13.34 2.94 0.63
CA ALA A 74 -13.21 3.31 -0.77
C ALA A 74 -12.21 4.46 -0.90
N VAL A 75 -11.22 4.32 -1.79
CA VAL A 75 -10.31 5.40 -2.14
C VAL A 75 -10.44 5.67 -3.62
N GLU A 76 -10.81 6.88 -3.97
CA GLU A 76 -10.95 7.38 -5.33
C GLU A 76 -9.90 8.48 -5.54
N ASN A 77 -9.18 8.45 -6.64
CA ASN A 77 -8.16 9.44 -6.92
C ASN A 77 -8.35 10.10 -8.29
N GLN A 78 -7.94 11.35 -8.42
CA GLN A 78 -7.93 12.05 -9.70
C GLN A 78 -6.83 13.09 -9.77
N TYR A 79 -6.41 13.41 -11.00
CA TYR A 79 -5.54 14.56 -11.24
C TYR A 79 -6.33 15.86 -11.32
N GLY A 80 -5.64 16.94 -10.95
CA GLY A 80 -6.22 18.27 -10.97
C GLY A 80 -7.16 18.51 -9.78
N GLU A 81 -8.14 19.36 -10.03
CA GLU A 81 -9.16 19.72 -9.04
C GLU A 81 -10.28 18.67 -9.02
N ALA A 82 -10.67 18.23 -7.82
CA ALA A 82 -11.79 17.31 -7.64
C ALA A 82 -13.08 17.83 -8.30
N ASP A 83 -13.81 16.95 -8.99
CA ASP A 83 -15.04 17.29 -9.67
C ASP A 83 -16.26 16.54 -9.09
N HIS A 84 -17.46 16.97 -9.51
CA HIS A 84 -18.73 16.40 -9.06
C HIS A 84 -18.88 14.92 -9.42
N ASP A 85 -18.37 14.50 -10.58
CA ASP A 85 -18.52 13.12 -11.04
C ASP A 85 -17.71 12.17 -10.18
N HIS A 86 -16.45 12.50 -9.83
CA HIS A 86 -15.62 11.70 -8.96
C HIS A 86 -16.17 11.64 -7.53
N LEU A 87 -16.55 12.77 -6.95
CA LEU A 87 -17.12 12.79 -5.60
C LEU A 87 -18.43 11.98 -5.51
N THR A 88 -19.33 12.15 -6.49
CA THR A 88 -20.60 11.42 -6.50
C THR A 88 -20.38 9.93 -6.71
N ARG A 89 -19.45 9.54 -7.57
CA ARG A 89 -19.09 8.12 -7.80
C ARG A 89 -18.51 7.51 -6.54
N ALA A 90 -17.55 8.18 -5.91
CA ALA A 90 -16.92 7.70 -4.69
C ALA A 90 -17.94 7.41 -3.59
N LEU A 91 -18.93 8.30 -3.40
CA LEU A 91 -20.03 8.08 -2.46
C LEU A 91 -20.93 6.92 -2.87
N ALA A 92 -21.26 6.78 -4.18
CA ALA A 92 -22.06 5.67 -4.66
C ALA A 92 -21.34 4.32 -4.47
N TYR A 93 -20.03 4.27 -4.68
CA TYR A 93 -19.21 3.08 -4.43
C TYR A 93 -19.17 2.73 -2.95
N ALA A 94 -19.00 3.72 -2.08
CA ALA A 94 -19.00 3.50 -0.64
C ALA A 94 -20.31 2.88 -0.15
N VAL A 95 -21.45 3.32 -0.68
CA VAL A 95 -22.75 2.72 -0.37
C VAL A 95 -22.86 1.30 -0.92
N GLY A 96 -22.48 1.10 -2.21
CA GLY A 96 -22.60 -0.20 -2.88
C GLY A 96 -21.67 -1.28 -2.35
N LEU A 97 -20.53 -0.91 -1.79
CA LEU A 97 -19.53 -1.80 -1.20
C LEU A 97 -19.58 -1.83 0.34
N GLU A 98 -20.61 -1.23 0.93
CA GLU A 98 -20.78 -1.15 2.40
C GLU A 98 -19.54 -0.60 3.11
N CYS A 99 -18.95 0.46 2.55
CA CYS A 99 -17.74 1.04 3.10
C CYS A 99 -18.01 1.85 4.36
N ARG A 100 -17.08 1.79 5.31
CA ARG A 100 -17.07 2.67 6.49
C ARG A 100 -16.75 4.11 6.13
N ALA A 101 -15.89 4.29 5.14
CA ALA A 101 -15.44 5.61 4.73
C ALA A 101 -15.08 5.66 3.25
N VAL A 102 -15.02 6.90 2.76
CA VAL A 102 -14.54 7.28 1.44
C VAL A 102 -13.40 8.28 1.60
N ILE A 103 -12.33 8.07 0.86
CA ILE A 103 -11.22 9.03 0.73
C ILE A 103 -11.16 9.47 -0.72
N VAL A 104 -11.28 10.76 -0.98
CA VAL A 104 -11.09 11.35 -2.32
C VAL A 104 -9.76 12.08 -2.34
N VAL A 105 -8.81 11.59 -3.13
CA VAL A 105 -7.45 12.15 -3.28
C VAL A 105 -7.37 12.92 -4.59
N ALA A 106 -7.06 14.23 -4.53
CA ALA A 106 -6.90 15.10 -5.70
C ALA A 106 -5.80 16.14 -5.47
N GLU A 107 -5.39 16.89 -6.49
CA GLU A 107 -4.44 18.01 -6.31
C GLU A 107 -5.08 19.15 -5.51
N SER A 108 -6.37 19.39 -5.71
CA SER A 108 -7.14 20.37 -4.96
C SER A 108 -8.62 20.01 -4.86
N HIS A 109 -9.30 20.63 -3.92
CA HIS A 109 -10.74 20.50 -3.72
C HIS A 109 -11.38 21.88 -3.65
N ARG A 110 -12.54 22.04 -4.29
CA ARG A 110 -13.32 23.26 -4.26
C ARG A 110 -13.93 23.49 -2.89
N ASP A 111 -14.10 24.76 -2.52
CA ASP A 111 -14.73 25.13 -1.24
C ASP A 111 -16.13 24.54 -1.07
N GLU A 112 -16.89 24.41 -2.17
CA GLU A 112 -18.21 23.77 -2.16
C GLU A 112 -18.16 22.31 -1.76
N PHE A 113 -17.11 21.54 -2.15
CA PHE A 113 -16.93 20.14 -1.75
C PHE A 113 -16.48 20.03 -0.30
N VAL A 114 -15.68 20.99 0.17
CA VAL A 114 -15.31 21.09 1.59
C VAL A 114 -16.57 21.26 2.43
N ALA A 115 -17.45 22.19 2.05
CA ALA A 115 -18.71 22.43 2.75
C ALA A 115 -19.63 21.18 2.72
N VAL A 116 -19.72 20.49 1.58
CA VAL A 116 -20.47 19.23 1.46
C VAL A 116 -19.88 18.16 2.37
N ALA A 117 -18.55 17.99 2.39
CA ALA A 117 -17.89 16.99 3.22
C ALA A 117 -18.08 17.26 4.73
N ASP A 118 -17.98 18.53 5.15
CA ASP A 118 -18.21 18.91 6.55
C ASP A 118 -19.66 18.61 6.98
N GLU A 119 -20.64 18.94 6.12
CA GLU A 119 -22.05 18.67 6.41
C GLU A 119 -22.37 17.16 6.35
N TRP A 120 -21.82 16.44 5.37
CA TRP A 120 -21.93 14.98 5.27
C TRP A 120 -21.42 14.30 6.54
N ASN A 121 -20.22 14.69 6.99
CA ASN A 121 -19.61 14.10 8.18
C ASN A 121 -20.44 14.39 9.43
N ARG A 122 -21.02 15.59 9.54
CA ARG A 122 -21.93 15.93 10.65
C ARG A 122 -23.16 14.99 10.70
N TYR A 123 -23.76 14.69 9.54
CA TYR A 123 -24.87 13.72 9.49
C TYR A 123 -24.38 12.29 9.76
N SER A 124 -23.24 11.91 9.21
CA SER A 124 -22.65 10.60 9.41
C SER A 124 -22.31 10.34 10.89
N GLU A 125 -21.77 11.33 11.60
CA GLU A 125 -21.52 11.27 13.04
C GLU A 125 -22.83 11.09 13.83
N ALA A 126 -23.87 11.83 13.48
CA ALA A 126 -25.18 11.71 14.11
C ALA A 126 -25.86 10.33 13.84
N TYR A 127 -25.53 9.70 12.71
CA TYR A 127 -25.99 8.34 12.39
C TYR A 127 -25.26 7.26 13.22
N GLY A 128 -24.09 7.57 13.74
CA GLY A 128 -23.30 6.68 14.60
C GLY A 128 -22.24 5.85 13.84
N PRO A 129 -21.89 4.66 14.37
CA PRO A 129 -20.77 3.88 13.83
C PRO A 129 -20.98 3.36 12.40
N ASP A 130 -22.24 3.25 11.95
CA ASP A 130 -22.58 2.80 10.59
C ASP A 130 -22.60 3.95 9.57
N GLY A 131 -22.39 5.18 10.02
CA GLY A 131 -22.31 6.34 9.14
C GLY A 131 -21.05 6.32 8.28
N ILE A 132 -21.20 6.55 6.96
CA ILE A 132 -20.08 6.61 6.03
C ILE A 132 -19.31 7.93 6.23
N ARG A 133 -18.03 7.86 6.52
CA ARG A 133 -17.15 9.03 6.69
C ARG A 133 -16.61 9.49 5.34
N LEU A 134 -16.46 10.80 5.13
CA LEU A 134 -15.91 11.38 3.91
C LEU A 134 -14.63 12.17 4.23
N PHE A 135 -13.54 11.79 3.57
CA PHE A 135 -12.26 12.49 3.65
C PHE A 135 -11.93 13.10 2.28
N LEU A 136 -11.61 14.38 2.25
CA LEU A 136 -11.04 15.07 1.10
C LEU A 136 -9.56 15.33 1.37
N VAL A 137 -8.69 14.78 0.54
CA VAL A 137 -7.24 14.81 0.73
C VAL A 137 -6.59 15.45 -0.47
N ALA A 138 -5.78 16.46 -0.27
CA ALA A 138 -4.92 17.00 -1.32
C ALA A 138 -3.58 16.25 -1.34
N ILE A 139 -3.11 15.90 -2.55
CA ILE A 139 -1.76 15.40 -2.81
C ILE A 139 -0.92 16.49 -3.45
N GLU A 140 0.26 16.73 -2.91
CA GLU A 140 1.20 17.71 -3.43
C GLU A 140 2.56 17.06 -3.64
N ALA A 141 3.23 17.39 -4.75
CA ALA A 141 4.61 17.00 -5.00
C ALA A 141 5.52 18.22 -5.02
N GLY A 142 6.77 18.07 -4.62
CA GLY A 142 7.73 19.17 -4.61
C GLY A 142 9.16 18.71 -4.43
N ARG A 143 10.11 19.66 -4.57
CA ARG A 143 11.56 19.44 -4.44
C ARG A 143 12.21 20.52 -3.60
N ILE A 144 13.31 20.17 -2.97
CA ILE A 144 14.26 21.10 -2.34
C ILE A 144 15.53 21.09 -3.21
N GLY A 145 15.76 22.20 -3.92
CA GLY A 145 16.89 22.28 -4.88
C GLY A 145 16.78 21.21 -5.97
N ASN A 146 17.83 20.41 -6.10
CA ASN A 146 17.91 19.30 -7.06
C ASN A 146 17.66 17.92 -6.42
N SER A 147 16.98 17.87 -5.26
CA SER A 147 16.63 16.60 -4.65
C SER A 147 15.65 15.80 -5.52
N PRO A 148 15.57 14.48 -5.35
CA PRO A 148 14.42 13.71 -5.83
C PRO A 148 13.12 14.35 -5.37
N PRO A 149 12.00 14.22 -6.13
CA PRO A 149 10.72 14.73 -5.72
C PRO A 149 10.27 14.06 -4.42
N GLY A 150 9.70 14.86 -3.52
CA GLY A 150 8.96 14.39 -2.37
C GLY A 150 7.47 14.65 -2.59
N TYR A 151 6.64 13.99 -1.80
CA TYR A 151 5.20 14.21 -1.77
C TYR A 151 4.72 14.50 -0.36
N ARG A 152 3.52 15.06 -0.25
CA ARG A 152 2.79 15.14 1.01
C ARG A 152 1.28 15.06 0.76
N PHE A 153 0.61 14.43 1.70
CA PHE A 153 -0.84 14.52 1.79
C PHE A 153 -1.22 15.73 2.66
N ARG A 154 -2.39 16.28 2.42
CA ARG A 154 -2.98 17.33 3.25
C ARG A 154 -4.48 17.09 3.38
N LEU A 155 -4.93 16.83 4.60
CA LEU A 155 -6.36 16.73 4.88
C LEU A 155 -7.02 18.08 4.63
N VAL A 156 -7.98 18.10 3.70
CA VAL A 156 -8.77 19.28 3.34
C VAL A 156 -10.08 19.31 4.12
N ALA A 157 -10.79 18.19 4.14
CA ALA A 157 -11.99 17.99 4.95
C ALA A 157 -12.04 16.57 5.48
N GLY A 158 -12.59 16.38 6.68
CA GLY A 158 -12.76 15.07 7.31
C GLY A 158 -13.65 15.19 8.55
N PRO A 159 -14.02 14.07 9.18
CA PRO A 159 -14.84 14.04 10.38
C PRO A 159 -14.29 14.97 11.47
N ASN A 160 -15.17 15.63 12.23
CA ASN A 160 -14.76 16.58 13.26
C ASN A 160 -14.00 15.93 14.42
N GLU A 161 -14.33 14.71 14.77
CA GLU A 161 -13.61 13.90 15.76
C GLU A 161 -12.12 13.75 15.40
N TRP A 162 -11.80 13.52 14.12
CA TRP A 162 -10.43 13.43 13.63
C TRP A 162 -9.67 14.76 13.66
N LYS A 163 -10.36 15.86 13.37
CA LYS A 163 -9.75 17.21 13.44
C LYS A 163 -9.35 17.57 14.88
N SER A 164 -10.09 17.13 15.89
CA SER A 164 -9.78 17.40 17.29
C SER A 164 -8.67 16.50 17.85
N GLU A 165 -8.53 15.29 17.37
CA GLU A 165 -7.52 14.31 17.81
C GLU A 165 -6.15 14.63 17.19
N THR A 166 -6.07 14.95 15.89
CA THR A 166 -4.81 15.34 15.22
C THR A 166 -4.21 16.63 15.76
N ALA A 167 -5.03 17.53 16.34
CA ALA A 167 -4.55 18.74 17.00
C ALA A 167 -3.88 18.47 18.37
N SER A 168 -4.06 17.30 18.96
CA SER A 168 -3.59 16.94 20.31
C SER A 168 -2.37 16.00 20.37
N GLY A 169 -1.82 15.58 19.24
CA GLY A 169 -0.66 14.65 19.17
C GLY A 169 -1.07 13.22 18.78
N ALA A 170 -0.09 12.36 18.55
CA ALA A 170 -0.29 11.01 18.04
C ALA A 170 -1.39 10.25 18.79
N ARG A 171 -2.34 9.71 18.05
CA ARG A 171 -3.43 8.88 18.57
C ARG A 171 -2.87 7.64 19.27
N PRO A 172 -3.36 7.28 20.48
CA PRO A 172 -3.08 5.97 21.02
C PRO A 172 -3.61 4.89 20.05
N LEU A 173 -2.83 3.84 19.83
CA LEU A 173 -3.26 2.71 19.03
C LEU A 173 -4.64 2.23 19.52
N SER A 174 -5.55 2.00 18.58
CA SER A 174 -6.87 1.45 18.90
C SER A 174 -6.74 0.01 19.42
N GLU A 175 -7.76 -0.49 20.11
CA GLU A 175 -7.81 -1.91 20.48
C GLU A 175 -7.74 -2.81 19.25
N ALA A 176 -8.35 -2.40 18.14
CA ALA A 176 -8.31 -3.10 16.86
C ALA A 176 -6.89 -3.15 16.27
N ASP A 177 -6.11 -2.07 16.38
CA ASP A 177 -4.71 -2.05 15.95
C ASP A 177 -3.85 -2.97 16.81
N HIS A 178 -4.06 -2.99 18.13
CA HIS A 178 -3.38 -3.92 19.03
C HIS A 178 -3.66 -5.38 18.66
N ILE A 179 -4.93 -5.73 18.42
CA ILE A 179 -5.34 -7.07 18.00
C ILE A 179 -4.68 -7.44 16.67
N ARG A 180 -4.70 -6.55 15.68
CA ARG A 180 -4.05 -6.77 14.38
C ARG A 180 -2.54 -7.02 14.52
N TYR A 181 -1.85 -6.22 15.32
CA TYR A 181 -0.42 -6.40 15.57
C TYR A 181 -0.11 -7.72 16.25
N GLU A 182 -0.94 -8.15 17.21
CA GLU A 182 -0.81 -9.48 17.81
C GLU A 182 -1.07 -10.61 16.81
N GLU A 183 -2.08 -10.46 15.94
CA GLU A 183 -2.39 -11.43 14.90
C GLU A 183 -1.24 -11.59 13.91
N ARG A 184 -0.60 -10.48 13.48
CA ARG A 184 0.59 -10.49 12.64
C ARG A 184 1.78 -11.14 13.34
N GLN A 185 2.02 -10.82 14.60
CA GLN A 185 3.09 -11.44 15.36
C GLN A 185 2.90 -12.96 15.49
N ARG A 186 1.67 -13.42 15.72
CA ARG A 186 1.34 -14.87 15.75
C ARG A 186 1.55 -15.50 14.37
N PHE A 187 1.15 -14.81 13.30
CA PHE A 187 1.37 -15.27 11.92
C PHE A 187 2.87 -15.43 11.63
N TRP A 188 3.69 -14.41 11.89
CA TRP A 188 5.13 -14.46 11.67
C TRP A 188 5.83 -15.53 12.52
N SER A 189 5.37 -15.74 13.75
CA SER A 189 5.89 -16.82 14.61
C SER A 189 5.61 -18.20 13.99
N GLY A 190 4.36 -18.46 13.59
CA GLY A 190 3.99 -19.74 12.99
C GLY A 190 4.70 -20.01 11.65
N LEU A 191 4.76 -19.00 10.77
CA LEU A 191 5.50 -19.12 9.52
C LEU A 191 7.00 -19.34 9.76
N GLY A 192 7.57 -18.65 10.76
CA GLY A 192 8.97 -18.83 11.17
C GLY A 192 9.27 -20.23 11.73
N GLU A 193 8.34 -20.83 12.45
CA GLU A 193 8.44 -22.23 12.90
C GLU A 193 8.45 -23.19 11.72
N GLU A 194 7.54 -22.99 10.75
CA GLU A 194 7.48 -23.83 9.55
C GLU A 194 8.74 -23.71 8.68
N MET A 195 9.22 -22.48 8.43
CA MET A 195 10.49 -22.25 7.75
C MET A 195 11.68 -22.90 8.47
N GLY A 196 11.62 -22.96 9.80
CA GLY A 196 12.65 -23.62 10.60
C GLY A 196 12.74 -25.13 10.42
N ARG A 197 11.69 -25.76 9.93
CA ARG A 197 11.68 -27.20 9.60
C ARG A 197 12.43 -27.51 8.32
N THR A 198 12.41 -26.59 7.34
CA THR A 198 13.10 -26.73 6.06
C THR A 198 14.56 -26.28 6.07
N GLY A 199 14.91 -25.32 6.93
CA GLY A 199 16.28 -24.98 7.32
C GLY A 199 17.19 -24.24 6.34
N THR A 200 16.72 -23.86 5.14
CA THR A 200 17.56 -23.27 4.07
C THR A 200 17.44 -21.75 3.93
N LEU A 201 16.30 -21.18 4.24
CA LEU A 201 16.07 -19.72 4.21
C LEU A 201 15.97 -19.14 5.62
N SER A 202 16.25 -17.85 5.77
CA SER A 202 16.14 -17.16 7.07
C SER A 202 14.68 -17.09 7.50
N ARG A 203 14.43 -17.29 8.80
CA ARG A 203 13.10 -17.14 9.36
C ARG A 203 12.67 -15.67 9.33
N PRO A 204 11.40 -15.36 9.04
CA PRO A 204 10.88 -14.02 9.15
C PRO A 204 11.01 -13.51 10.59
N ARG A 205 11.36 -12.23 10.73
CA ARG A 205 11.38 -11.59 12.04
C ARG A 205 9.95 -11.42 12.53
N VAL A 206 9.68 -11.81 13.77
CA VAL A 206 8.39 -11.51 14.40
C VAL A 206 8.29 -10.01 14.66
N SER A 207 7.40 -9.34 13.95
CA SER A 207 7.17 -7.90 14.02
C SER A 207 5.68 -7.58 13.96
N ARG A 208 5.35 -6.29 14.01
CA ARG A 208 4.00 -5.77 13.78
C ARG A 208 3.76 -5.44 12.31
N ASP A 209 4.84 -5.43 11.52
CA ASP A 209 4.79 -5.05 10.12
C ASP A 209 4.04 -6.10 9.29
N ASN A 210 3.48 -5.66 8.19
CA ASN A 210 2.82 -6.54 7.22
C ASN A 210 3.82 -7.21 6.25
N TRP A 211 5.13 -7.00 6.42
CA TRP A 211 6.19 -7.62 5.64
C TRP A 211 7.31 -8.17 6.52
N ALA A 212 8.03 -9.15 6.01
CA ALA A 212 9.20 -9.71 6.68
C ALA A 212 10.25 -10.18 5.67
N SER A 213 11.49 -9.69 5.82
CA SER A 213 12.61 -10.06 4.96
C SER A 213 13.03 -11.52 5.21
N ILE A 214 13.36 -12.21 4.12
CA ILE A 214 13.90 -13.58 4.11
C ILE A 214 15.41 -13.55 3.83
N VAL A 215 15.81 -12.91 2.71
CA VAL A 215 17.19 -12.81 2.25
C VAL A 215 17.37 -11.47 1.55
N SER A 216 18.50 -10.80 1.82
CA SER A 216 18.89 -9.60 1.09
C SER A 216 20.25 -9.80 0.40
N ARG A 217 20.37 -9.30 -0.83
CA ARG A 217 21.61 -9.33 -1.63
C ARG A 217 21.75 -8.00 -2.38
N GLY A 218 22.65 -7.13 -1.91
CA GLY A 218 22.81 -5.81 -2.48
C GLY A 218 21.49 -5.03 -2.49
N PRO A 219 21.03 -4.56 -3.66
CA PRO A 219 19.77 -3.83 -3.80
C PRO A 219 18.52 -4.72 -3.81
N PHE A 220 18.68 -6.03 -3.72
CA PHE A 220 17.60 -7.00 -3.81
C PHE A 220 17.23 -7.55 -2.43
N SER A 221 15.94 -7.57 -2.12
CA SER A 221 15.42 -8.16 -0.89
C SER A 221 14.26 -9.10 -1.20
N PHE A 222 14.44 -10.39 -0.89
CA PHE A 222 13.36 -11.37 -0.88
C PHE A 222 12.61 -11.25 0.44
N GLN A 223 11.30 -11.13 0.38
CA GLN A 223 10.46 -10.95 1.56
C GLN A 223 9.08 -11.57 1.39
N PHE A 224 8.38 -11.73 2.50
CA PHE A 224 6.95 -11.95 2.52
C PHE A 224 6.22 -10.62 2.70
N SER A 225 5.02 -10.52 2.14
CA SER A 225 4.07 -9.45 2.42
C SER A 225 2.71 -10.07 2.71
N VAL A 226 2.18 -9.85 3.93
CA VAL A 226 0.96 -10.48 4.44
C VAL A 226 -0.20 -9.49 4.52
N THR A 227 -1.39 -9.94 4.13
CA THR A 227 -2.67 -9.27 4.35
C THR A 227 -3.51 -10.07 5.36
N MET A 228 -4.75 -9.62 5.63
CA MET A 228 -5.69 -10.37 6.46
C MET A 228 -5.97 -11.77 5.90
N ALA A 229 -6.10 -11.90 4.59
CA ALA A 229 -6.60 -13.10 3.92
C ALA A 229 -5.51 -13.93 3.25
N SER A 230 -4.40 -13.33 2.83
CA SER A 230 -3.37 -13.96 2.01
C SER A 230 -1.97 -13.48 2.36
N CYS A 231 -0.95 -14.12 1.77
CA CYS A 231 0.43 -13.70 1.85
C CYS A 231 1.13 -14.00 0.53
N ARG A 232 1.97 -13.06 0.08
CA ARG A 232 2.78 -13.20 -1.13
C ARG A 232 4.26 -13.26 -0.82
N VAL A 233 5.01 -13.89 -1.71
CA VAL A 233 6.46 -13.80 -1.77
C VAL A 233 6.86 -12.76 -2.79
N GLU A 234 7.78 -11.87 -2.45
CA GLU A 234 8.19 -10.78 -3.36
C GLU A 234 9.69 -10.55 -3.36
N LEU A 235 10.19 -10.10 -4.50
CA LEU A 235 11.52 -9.53 -4.68
C LEU A 235 11.38 -8.03 -4.82
N ARG A 236 11.97 -7.31 -3.87
CA ARG A 236 12.05 -5.86 -3.86
C ARG A 236 13.40 -5.44 -4.42
N VAL A 237 13.40 -4.45 -5.33
CA VAL A 237 14.61 -3.85 -5.90
C VAL A 237 14.75 -2.43 -5.36
N ASP A 238 15.75 -2.18 -4.50
CA ASP A 238 15.95 -0.92 -3.78
C ASP A 238 17.44 -0.64 -3.53
N SER A 239 18.06 0.15 -4.40
CA SER A 239 19.47 0.61 -4.29
C SER A 239 19.59 2.02 -3.69
N ASN A 240 18.51 2.65 -3.25
CA ASN A 240 18.40 4.07 -2.95
C ASN A 240 18.59 5.01 -4.14
N ASP A 241 18.63 4.49 -5.37
CA ASP A 241 18.76 5.21 -6.62
C ASP A 241 17.72 4.69 -7.61
N GLY A 242 16.78 5.56 -7.99
CA GLY A 242 15.64 5.18 -8.83
C GLY A 242 16.05 4.73 -10.24
N GLU A 243 17.00 5.42 -10.88
CA GLU A 243 17.49 5.05 -12.22
C GLU A 243 18.15 3.67 -12.19
N LYS A 244 18.99 3.42 -11.18
CA LYS A 244 19.63 2.12 -10.99
C LYS A 244 18.61 1.02 -10.66
N ASN A 245 17.57 1.32 -9.90
CA ASN A 245 16.50 0.35 -9.62
C ASN A 245 15.74 -0.03 -10.89
N ASP A 246 15.52 0.94 -11.77
CA ASP A 246 14.88 0.72 -13.06
C ASP A 246 15.74 -0.13 -13.99
N GLU A 247 17.05 0.14 -14.08
CA GLU A 247 17.98 -0.68 -14.86
C GLU A 247 18.03 -2.12 -14.37
N LEU A 248 18.08 -2.33 -13.05
CA LEU A 248 18.10 -3.66 -12.44
C LEU A 248 16.76 -4.41 -12.67
N TYR A 249 15.66 -3.70 -12.53
CA TYR A 249 14.33 -4.27 -12.79
C TYR A 249 14.15 -4.64 -14.26
N ASP A 250 14.51 -3.74 -15.19
CA ASP A 250 14.40 -3.97 -16.64
C ASP A 250 15.26 -5.18 -17.06
N SER A 251 16.45 -5.33 -16.50
CA SER A 251 17.31 -6.50 -16.73
C SER A 251 16.65 -7.82 -16.29
N LEU A 252 15.91 -7.80 -15.17
CA LEU A 252 15.12 -8.96 -14.74
C LEU A 252 13.90 -9.17 -15.64
N PHE A 253 13.24 -8.08 -16.05
CA PHE A 253 12.04 -8.13 -16.87
C PHE A 253 12.31 -8.67 -18.30
N GLU A 254 13.48 -8.42 -18.85
CA GLU A 254 13.92 -9.04 -20.12
C GLU A 254 13.93 -10.57 -20.04
N GLU A 255 14.24 -11.12 -18.87
CA GLU A 255 14.30 -12.58 -18.62
C GLU A 255 12.97 -13.18 -18.11
N ARG A 256 11.90 -12.39 -18.03
CA ARG A 256 10.63 -12.81 -17.38
C ARG A 256 10.04 -14.11 -17.91
N GLU A 257 10.13 -14.37 -19.24
CA GLU A 257 9.59 -15.58 -19.85
C GLU A 257 10.37 -16.83 -19.40
N ALA A 258 11.69 -16.70 -19.28
CA ALA A 258 12.54 -17.77 -18.77
C ALA A 258 12.30 -18.01 -17.28
N ILE A 259 12.12 -16.93 -16.50
CA ILE A 259 11.78 -16.97 -15.07
C ILE A 259 10.43 -17.64 -14.87
N HIS A 260 9.37 -17.21 -15.58
CA HIS A 260 8.04 -17.82 -15.50
C HIS A 260 8.06 -19.31 -15.84
N LYS A 261 8.79 -19.67 -16.90
CA LYS A 261 8.95 -21.08 -17.30
C LYS A 261 9.68 -21.92 -16.24
N ALA A 262 10.72 -21.37 -15.63
CA ALA A 262 11.49 -22.06 -14.58
C ALA A 262 10.69 -22.21 -13.29
N LEU A 263 9.95 -21.17 -12.90
CA LEU A 263 9.09 -21.19 -11.71
C LEU A 263 7.85 -22.06 -11.90
N GLY A 264 7.35 -22.15 -13.14
CA GLY A 264 6.13 -22.90 -13.49
C GLY A 264 4.84 -22.11 -13.26
N THR A 265 4.94 -20.79 -13.02
CA THR A 265 3.81 -19.87 -12.87
C THR A 265 4.21 -18.48 -13.32
N SER A 266 3.21 -17.61 -13.58
CA SER A 266 3.44 -16.20 -13.89
C SER A 266 3.67 -15.41 -12.61
N LEU A 267 4.52 -14.39 -12.71
CA LEU A 267 4.76 -13.40 -11.66
C LEU A 267 4.09 -12.08 -12.02
N GLU A 268 3.73 -11.32 -11.00
CA GLU A 268 3.33 -9.93 -11.14
C GLU A 268 4.58 -9.05 -11.12
N TRP A 269 4.65 -8.11 -12.08
CA TRP A 269 5.79 -7.24 -12.31
C TRP A 269 5.37 -5.78 -12.14
N ILE A 270 5.79 -5.14 -11.06
CA ILE A 270 5.45 -3.75 -10.75
C ILE A 270 6.70 -2.90 -10.87
N LYS A 271 6.75 -2.12 -11.95
CA LYS A 271 7.72 -1.02 -12.10
C LYS A 271 7.06 0.26 -11.64
N ASN A 272 7.58 0.86 -10.60
CA ASN A 272 7.00 2.07 -10.04
C ASN A 272 7.89 3.28 -10.34
N PRO A 273 7.59 4.08 -11.36
CA PRO A 273 8.41 5.22 -11.76
C PRO A 273 8.46 6.35 -10.72
N ALA A 274 7.52 6.36 -9.78
CA ALA A 274 7.46 7.34 -8.69
C ALA A 274 8.17 6.86 -7.42
N HIS A 275 8.49 5.57 -7.32
CA HIS A 275 9.16 4.98 -6.18
C HIS A 275 10.57 4.52 -6.53
N ARG A 276 11.44 4.64 -5.52
CA ARG A 276 12.76 4.01 -5.54
C ARG A 276 12.71 2.48 -5.56
N ILE A 277 11.50 1.88 -5.51
CA ILE A 277 11.34 0.47 -5.24
C ILE A 277 10.50 -0.15 -6.34
N ASN A 278 11.11 -1.06 -7.09
CA ASN A 278 10.40 -1.93 -8.02
C ASN A 278 10.18 -3.29 -7.36
N ARG A 279 9.10 -3.99 -7.73
CA ARG A 279 8.68 -5.25 -7.11
C ARG A 279 8.34 -6.30 -8.14
N ILE A 280 8.66 -7.55 -7.81
CA ILE A 280 8.26 -8.73 -8.55
C ILE A 280 7.68 -9.68 -7.51
N TYR A 281 6.46 -10.16 -7.68
CA TYR A 281 5.86 -11.00 -6.65
C TYR A 281 5.02 -12.15 -7.20
N TRP A 282 4.78 -13.10 -6.33
CA TRP A 282 3.89 -14.22 -6.53
C TRP A 282 3.03 -14.44 -5.29
N GLU A 283 1.72 -14.51 -5.48
CA GLU A 283 0.76 -14.91 -4.48
C GLU A 283 0.34 -16.35 -4.79
N PRO A 284 0.82 -17.36 -4.04
CA PRO A 284 0.55 -18.74 -4.34
C PRO A 284 -0.86 -19.13 -3.92
N ASP A 285 -1.53 -19.93 -4.76
CA ASP A 285 -2.84 -20.50 -4.43
C ASP A 285 -2.77 -21.29 -3.12
N GLY A 286 -3.69 -21.04 -2.22
CA GLY A 286 -3.73 -21.68 -0.90
C GLY A 286 -2.84 -21.00 0.16
N ALA A 287 -2.20 -19.86 -0.16
CA ALA A 287 -1.55 -19.03 0.86
C ALA A 287 -2.55 -18.56 1.93
N CYS A 288 -2.07 -18.44 3.16
CA CYS A 288 -2.89 -17.93 4.26
C CYS A 288 -2.48 -16.51 4.65
N GLY A 289 -3.44 -15.72 5.15
CA GLY A 289 -3.22 -14.43 5.78
C GLY A 289 -3.18 -14.50 7.30
N TYR A 290 -2.93 -13.37 7.95
CA TYR A 290 -2.83 -13.36 9.41
C TYR A 290 -4.18 -13.54 10.13
N ARG A 291 -5.35 -13.43 9.41
CA ARG A 291 -6.69 -13.73 9.92
C ARG A 291 -7.26 -15.07 9.45
N THR A 292 -6.53 -15.81 8.65
CA THR A 292 -6.94 -17.19 8.32
C THR A 292 -7.12 -17.99 9.61
N PRO A 293 -8.21 -18.79 9.73
CA PRO A 293 -8.45 -19.60 10.91
C PRO A 293 -7.25 -20.48 11.28
N PRO A 294 -6.91 -20.64 12.58
CA PRO A 294 -5.69 -21.37 13.00
C PRO A 294 -5.58 -22.80 12.42
N HIS A 295 -6.69 -23.51 12.24
CA HIS A 295 -6.72 -24.88 11.70
C HIS A 295 -6.43 -24.96 10.21
N GLU A 296 -6.51 -23.84 9.48
CA GLU A 296 -6.19 -23.75 8.04
C GLU A 296 -4.78 -23.18 7.81
N ARG A 297 -4.19 -22.51 8.81
CA ARG A 297 -2.89 -21.83 8.67
C ARG A 297 -1.73 -22.78 8.43
N GLU A 298 -1.77 -23.98 9.02
CA GLU A 298 -0.66 -24.94 8.89
C GLU A 298 -0.42 -25.31 7.42
N ALA A 299 -1.47 -25.65 6.69
CA ALA A 299 -1.40 -25.90 5.25
C ALA A 299 -0.96 -24.65 4.46
N GLY A 300 -1.46 -23.46 4.86
CA GLY A 300 -1.06 -22.19 4.25
C GLY A 300 0.42 -21.85 4.46
N TYR A 301 0.98 -22.17 5.63
CA TYR A 301 2.41 -21.98 5.89
C TYR A 301 3.28 -22.93 5.05
N GLU A 302 2.88 -24.19 4.88
CA GLU A 302 3.57 -25.12 3.99
C GLU A 302 3.62 -24.59 2.56
N VAL A 303 2.49 -24.06 2.05
CA VAL A 303 2.42 -23.43 0.72
C VAL A 303 3.36 -22.23 0.62
N LEU A 304 3.38 -21.36 1.64
CA LEU A 304 4.23 -20.18 1.64
C LEU A 304 5.72 -20.52 1.72
N VAL A 305 6.08 -21.52 2.48
CA VAL A 305 7.47 -21.99 2.59
C VAL A 305 7.95 -22.61 1.26
N ASP A 306 7.14 -23.44 0.63
CA ASP A 306 7.46 -24.00 -0.71
C ASP A 306 7.60 -22.86 -1.73
N ALA A 307 6.65 -21.93 -1.74
CA ALA A 307 6.69 -20.77 -2.62
C ALA A 307 7.94 -19.92 -2.42
N ALA A 308 8.34 -19.65 -1.16
CA ALA A 308 9.53 -18.88 -0.86
C ALA A 308 10.81 -19.55 -1.39
N HIS A 309 10.94 -20.86 -1.22
CA HIS A 309 12.07 -21.61 -1.76
C HIS A 309 12.10 -21.60 -3.29
N ARG A 310 10.99 -21.93 -3.93
CA ARG A 310 10.89 -21.94 -5.40
C ARG A 310 11.15 -20.55 -5.99
N PHE A 311 10.58 -19.53 -5.41
CA PHE A 311 10.74 -18.14 -5.85
C PHE A 311 12.20 -17.67 -5.68
N HIS A 312 12.79 -17.92 -4.51
CA HIS A 312 14.18 -17.61 -4.24
C HIS A 312 15.13 -18.34 -5.17
N ASP A 313 15.02 -19.67 -5.27
CA ASP A 313 15.94 -20.50 -6.05
C ASP A 313 15.83 -20.22 -7.56
N THR A 314 14.64 -19.80 -8.02
CA THR A 314 14.43 -19.42 -9.42
C THR A 314 15.04 -18.05 -9.71
N LEU A 315 14.85 -17.05 -8.85
CA LEU A 315 15.28 -15.68 -9.12
C LEU A 315 16.74 -15.40 -8.71
N MET A 316 17.28 -16.09 -7.71
CA MET A 316 18.62 -15.85 -7.19
C MET A 316 19.72 -15.92 -8.26
N PRO A 317 19.73 -16.89 -9.21
CA PRO A 317 20.75 -16.91 -10.28
C PRO A 317 20.71 -15.67 -11.19
N TYR A 318 19.55 -15.03 -11.35
CA TYR A 318 19.43 -13.78 -12.11
C TYR A 318 19.92 -12.58 -11.28
N VAL A 319 19.54 -12.56 -10.01
CA VAL A 319 19.99 -11.54 -9.04
C VAL A 319 21.51 -11.53 -8.91
N GLU A 320 22.15 -12.71 -8.76
CA GLU A 320 23.63 -12.82 -8.63
C GLU A 320 24.41 -12.33 -9.84
N ARG A 321 23.80 -12.30 -11.03
CA ARG A 321 24.43 -11.75 -12.24
C ARG A 321 24.40 -10.21 -12.30
N LEU A 322 23.57 -9.57 -11.45
CA LEU A 322 23.35 -8.11 -11.43
C LEU A 322 24.03 -7.41 -10.25
N ILE A 323 24.64 -8.15 -9.33
CA ILE A 323 25.45 -7.64 -8.23
C ILE A 323 26.91 -7.88 -8.52
#